data_0118850f202f176aab974e8b8dc2dd9a
#
_entry.id   0118850f202f176aab974e8b8dc2dd9a
#
_cell.length_a   1.000
_cell.length_b   1.000
_cell.length_c   1.000
_cell.angle_alpha   90.00
_cell.angle_beta   90.00
_cell.angle_gamma   90.00
#
_symmetry.space_group_name_H-M   'P 1'
#
loop_
_entity.id
_entity.type
_entity.pdbx_description
1 polymer ?
#
loop_
_entity_poly.entity_id
_entity_poly.type
_entity_poly.pdbx_seq_one_letter_code
_entity_poly.pdbx_strand_id
1 'polypeptide(L)'
;MDLRIDDLQINGLKLIQDKSLFCFGTDAVLLANFAKISKNAEVLDIGTGNGIIPVLLSAKTGAKQITAVEIQEDSYNLTVKNVELNNLQDCILPVLGDIKDKSLLKKQFNYITCNPPYKKVGTGIENPTSPLAIARHELTLTLDDLFSCAGRLLMSKGKIAVVHKPERLAEIFCTMNKFKIEPKRVQLVYSDKKSKEPSLVLVEGAKDGGAGLRYEENLYIYDEFGNYTANISDLYNKTYEGNLKNE
;
A
#
# COMPACT_ATOMS: atom_id res chain seq x y z
N MET A 1 -15.38 -16.06 12.35
CA MET A 1 -14.68 -14.77 12.28
C MET A 1 -14.09 -14.45 13.65
N ASP A 2 -12.79 -14.36 13.76
CA ASP A 2 -12.08 -13.92 14.98
C ASP A 2 -11.68 -12.44 14.81
N LEU A 3 -12.67 -11.58 15.06
CA LEU A 3 -12.54 -10.14 14.85
C LEU A 3 -11.83 -9.46 16.01
N ARG A 4 -10.89 -8.56 15.69
CA ARG A 4 -10.20 -7.68 16.61
C ARG A 4 -10.32 -6.24 16.11
N ILE A 5 -10.43 -5.29 17.03
CA ILE A 5 -10.40 -3.86 16.71
C ILE A 5 -9.09 -3.29 17.22
N ASP A 6 -8.29 -2.73 16.34
CA ASP A 6 -7.03 -2.07 16.66
C ASP A 6 -7.19 -0.56 16.59
N ASP A 7 -6.62 0.16 17.56
CA ASP A 7 -6.46 1.60 17.53
C ASP A 7 -5.24 1.94 16.67
N LEU A 8 -5.42 2.75 15.64
CA LEU A 8 -4.32 3.15 14.74
C LEU A 8 -3.46 4.29 15.31
N GLN A 9 -3.79 4.80 16.49
CA GLN A 9 -3.08 5.88 17.20
C GLN A 9 -2.97 7.18 16.37
N ILE A 10 -3.88 7.37 15.43
CA ILE A 10 -3.94 8.56 14.58
C ILE A 10 -5.40 9.01 14.47
N ASN A 11 -5.70 10.26 14.87
CA ASN A 11 -7.03 10.88 14.78
C ASN A 11 -8.21 10.03 15.33
N GLY A 12 -7.94 9.11 16.27
CA GLY A 12 -8.95 8.19 16.81
C GLY A 12 -9.43 7.12 15.84
N LEU A 13 -8.74 6.94 14.69
CA LEU A 13 -9.07 5.92 13.70
C LEU A 13 -8.83 4.52 14.27
N LYS A 14 -9.73 3.61 13.92
CA LYS A 14 -9.71 2.20 14.33
C LYS A 14 -9.79 1.28 13.13
N LEU A 15 -9.32 0.05 13.28
CA LEU A 15 -9.38 -0.95 12.22
C LEU A 15 -9.86 -2.29 12.77
N ILE A 16 -10.94 -2.81 12.17
CA ILE A 16 -11.38 -4.19 12.37
C ILE A 16 -10.46 -5.10 11.57
N GLN A 17 -9.93 -6.13 12.20
CA GLN A 17 -9.17 -7.20 11.56
C GLN A 17 -9.80 -8.55 11.84
N ASP A 18 -9.75 -9.45 10.87
CA ASP A 18 -10.09 -10.86 11.04
C ASP A 18 -8.80 -11.69 10.99
N LYS A 19 -8.49 -12.41 12.07
CA LYS A 19 -7.29 -13.25 12.16
C LYS A 19 -7.29 -14.42 11.18
N SER A 20 -8.44 -14.78 10.61
CA SER A 20 -8.54 -15.77 9.54
C SER A 20 -8.15 -15.24 8.17
N LEU A 21 -8.09 -13.90 8.01
CA LEU A 21 -7.67 -13.20 6.80
C LEU A 21 -6.25 -12.62 6.97
N PHE A 22 -5.79 -11.90 5.95
CA PHE A 22 -4.52 -11.18 6.04
C PHE A 22 -4.64 -10.00 7.01
N CYS A 23 -3.89 -10.05 8.12
CA CYS A 23 -3.73 -8.90 9.02
C CYS A 23 -2.61 -7.98 8.52
N PHE A 24 -2.82 -6.66 8.61
CA PHE A 24 -1.79 -5.72 8.20
C PHE A 24 -0.55 -5.79 9.10
N GLY A 25 0.59 -5.51 8.51
CA GLY A 25 1.88 -5.37 9.20
C GLY A 25 2.40 -3.92 9.13
N THR A 26 3.59 -3.72 9.66
CA THR A 26 4.31 -2.44 9.60
C THR A 26 4.50 -1.94 8.16
N ASP A 27 4.55 -2.84 7.17
CA ASP A 27 4.69 -2.54 5.75
C ASP A 27 3.59 -1.60 5.21
N ALA A 28 2.32 -1.82 5.59
CA ALA A 28 1.23 -0.94 5.21
C ALA A 28 1.37 0.48 5.78
N VAL A 29 1.82 0.59 7.05
CA VAL A 29 2.08 1.87 7.71
C VAL A 29 3.25 2.59 7.03
N LEU A 30 4.32 1.87 6.72
CA LEU A 30 5.48 2.40 6.01
C LEU A 30 5.09 2.92 4.62
N LEU A 31 4.31 2.16 3.85
CA LEU A 31 3.85 2.56 2.53
C LEU A 31 2.96 3.81 2.59
N ALA A 32 2.00 3.86 3.51
CA ALA A 32 1.13 5.02 3.67
C ALA A 32 1.91 6.31 4.03
N ASN A 33 3.02 6.19 4.79
CA ASN A 33 3.89 7.32 5.11
C ASN A 33 4.88 7.68 3.99
N PHE A 34 5.32 6.69 3.21
CA PHE A 34 6.20 6.91 2.07
C PHE A 34 5.48 7.62 0.92
N ALA A 35 4.17 7.37 0.74
CA ALA A 35 3.36 7.95 -0.32
C ALA A 35 3.23 9.47 -0.16
N LYS A 36 3.86 10.25 -1.07
CA LYS A 36 3.78 11.73 -1.10
C LYS A 36 2.61 12.16 -1.99
N ILE A 37 1.41 12.17 -1.41
CA ILE A 37 0.17 12.47 -2.10
C ILE A 37 -0.13 13.98 -1.97
N SER A 38 -0.40 14.62 -3.11
CA SER A 38 -0.76 16.04 -3.14
C SER A 38 -2.21 16.27 -2.66
N LYS A 39 -2.48 17.47 -2.18
CA LYS A 39 -3.84 17.89 -1.80
C LYS A 39 -4.78 17.72 -3.00
N ASN A 40 -6.02 17.30 -2.72
CA ASN A 40 -7.08 17.06 -3.71
C ASN A 40 -6.76 15.97 -4.76
N ALA A 41 -5.77 15.10 -4.53
CA ALA A 41 -5.46 14.00 -5.43
C ALA A 41 -6.57 12.94 -5.44
N GLU A 42 -6.84 12.39 -6.63
CA GLU A 42 -7.57 11.14 -6.81
C GLU A 42 -6.59 9.98 -6.62
N VAL A 43 -6.85 9.13 -5.64
CA VAL A 43 -5.94 8.04 -5.23
C VAL A 43 -6.59 6.69 -5.50
N LEU A 44 -5.80 5.71 -5.91
CA LEU A 44 -6.21 4.31 -6.02
C LEU A 44 -5.32 3.47 -5.12
N ASP A 45 -5.93 2.63 -4.28
CA ASP A 45 -5.23 1.57 -3.56
C ASP A 45 -5.60 0.21 -4.17
N ILE A 46 -4.60 -0.53 -4.65
CA ILE A 46 -4.78 -1.80 -5.35
C ILE A 46 -4.50 -2.96 -4.39
N GLY A 47 -5.46 -3.87 -4.24
CA GLY A 47 -5.38 -4.97 -3.30
C GLY A 47 -5.46 -4.46 -1.86
N THR A 48 -6.51 -3.69 -1.58
CA THR A 48 -6.62 -2.93 -0.34
C THR A 48 -6.75 -3.79 0.93
N GLY A 49 -7.11 -5.07 0.78
CA GLY A 49 -7.29 -5.99 1.90
C GLY A 49 -8.40 -5.54 2.84
N ASN A 50 -8.06 -5.25 4.08
CA ASN A 50 -8.98 -4.71 5.08
C ASN A 50 -9.11 -3.17 5.07
N GLY A 51 -8.52 -2.49 4.09
CA GLY A 51 -8.61 -1.04 3.93
C GLY A 51 -7.64 -0.23 4.78
N ILE A 52 -6.62 -0.83 5.38
CA ILE A 52 -5.65 -0.13 6.25
C ILE A 52 -4.97 1.05 5.56
N ILE A 53 -4.48 0.86 4.32
CA ILE A 53 -3.77 1.92 3.59
C ILE A 53 -4.70 3.10 3.29
N PRO A 54 -5.90 2.94 2.70
CA PRO A 54 -6.87 4.01 2.53
C PRO A 54 -7.21 4.75 3.83
N VAL A 55 -7.46 4.02 4.93
CA VAL A 55 -7.77 4.62 6.23
C VAL A 55 -6.60 5.47 6.75
N LEU A 56 -5.36 4.99 6.65
CA LEU A 56 -4.18 5.79 7.02
C LEU A 56 -3.99 7.00 6.11
N LEU A 57 -4.17 6.84 4.81
CA LEU A 57 -4.03 7.93 3.83
C LEU A 57 -5.07 9.03 4.05
N SER A 58 -6.30 8.70 4.47
CA SER A 58 -7.33 9.69 4.76
C SER A 58 -6.93 10.66 5.88
N ALA A 59 -6.18 10.17 6.88
CA ALA A 59 -5.68 11.00 7.98
C ALA A 59 -4.37 11.73 7.65
N LYS A 60 -3.53 11.13 6.79
CA LYS A 60 -2.15 11.59 6.53
C LYS A 60 -2.02 12.47 5.30
N THR A 61 -3.05 12.57 4.48
CA THR A 61 -3.00 13.30 3.21
C THR A 61 -4.23 14.17 3.01
N GLY A 62 -4.17 15.10 2.08
CA GLY A 62 -5.33 15.87 1.65
C GLY A 62 -5.97 15.29 0.39
N ALA A 63 -5.99 13.97 0.22
CA ALA A 63 -6.60 13.30 -0.92
C ALA A 63 -8.08 13.68 -1.04
N LYS A 64 -8.55 13.92 -2.27
CA LYS A 64 -9.95 14.22 -2.54
C LYS A 64 -10.82 12.97 -2.37
N GLN A 65 -10.35 11.88 -2.95
CA GLN A 65 -11.03 10.58 -2.89
C GLN A 65 -10.00 9.46 -3.03
N ILE A 66 -10.20 8.38 -2.29
CA ILE A 66 -9.40 7.17 -2.34
C ILE A 66 -10.29 6.02 -2.80
N THR A 67 -10.06 5.49 -3.99
CA THR A 67 -10.71 4.28 -4.49
C THR A 67 -9.92 3.07 -3.98
N ALA A 68 -10.57 2.16 -3.27
CA ALA A 68 -9.96 1.00 -2.62
C ALA A 68 -10.45 -0.28 -3.31
N VAL A 69 -9.62 -0.88 -4.18
CA VAL A 69 -10.00 -2.05 -4.99
C VAL A 69 -9.54 -3.32 -4.29
N GLU A 70 -10.47 -4.27 -4.13
CA GLU A 70 -10.20 -5.60 -3.58
C GLU A 70 -10.93 -6.66 -4.40
N ILE A 71 -10.26 -7.78 -4.67
CA ILE A 71 -10.81 -8.88 -5.45
C ILE A 71 -11.53 -9.91 -4.57
N GLN A 72 -11.09 -10.05 -3.30
CA GLN A 72 -11.65 -11.00 -2.35
C GLN A 72 -12.84 -10.36 -1.62
N GLU A 73 -14.01 -10.98 -1.73
CA GLU A 73 -15.26 -10.48 -1.16
C GLU A 73 -15.19 -10.30 0.37
N ASP A 74 -14.59 -11.25 1.09
CA ASP A 74 -14.46 -11.16 2.55
C ASP A 74 -13.59 -9.97 2.97
N SER A 75 -12.47 -9.73 2.28
CA SER A 75 -11.58 -8.59 2.53
C SER A 75 -12.25 -7.27 2.15
N TYR A 76 -12.97 -7.23 1.01
CA TYR A 76 -13.77 -6.09 0.60
C TYR A 76 -14.83 -5.73 1.65
N ASN A 77 -15.58 -6.72 2.14
CA ASN A 77 -16.60 -6.51 3.18
C ASN A 77 -15.97 -5.96 4.47
N LEU A 78 -14.75 -6.37 4.79
CA LEU A 78 -14.00 -5.84 5.93
C LEU A 78 -13.57 -4.38 5.67
N THR A 79 -13.15 -4.05 4.47
CA THR A 79 -12.86 -2.66 4.05
C THR A 79 -14.11 -1.78 4.21
N VAL A 80 -15.28 -2.22 3.74
CA VAL A 80 -16.54 -1.47 3.91
C VAL A 80 -16.82 -1.19 5.38
N LYS A 81 -16.74 -2.21 6.25
CA LYS A 81 -16.93 -2.04 7.70
C LYS A 81 -15.93 -1.07 8.33
N ASN A 82 -14.68 -1.07 7.88
CA ASN A 82 -13.65 -0.17 8.38
C ASN A 82 -13.87 1.29 7.93
N VAL A 83 -14.36 1.48 6.72
CA VAL A 83 -14.78 2.79 6.22
C VAL A 83 -15.96 3.34 7.04
N GLU A 84 -16.97 2.52 7.32
CA GLU A 84 -18.13 2.87 8.14
C GLU A 84 -17.74 3.17 9.60
N LEU A 85 -16.92 2.31 10.21
CA LEU A 85 -16.44 2.46 11.59
C LEU A 85 -15.77 3.84 11.84
N ASN A 86 -15.10 4.38 10.82
CA ASN A 86 -14.36 5.63 10.90
C ASN A 86 -15.09 6.82 10.25
N ASN A 87 -16.33 6.66 9.78
CA ASN A 87 -17.11 7.68 9.05
C ASN A 87 -16.37 8.27 7.85
N LEU A 88 -15.74 7.41 7.03
CA LEU A 88 -14.89 7.79 5.89
C LEU A 88 -15.58 7.57 4.53
N GLN A 89 -16.89 7.37 4.46
CA GLN A 89 -17.65 7.06 3.24
C GLN A 89 -17.55 8.16 2.17
N ASP A 90 -17.39 9.42 2.60
CA ASP A 90 -17.22 10.56 1.69
C ASP A 90 -15.81 10.64 1.09
N CYS A 91 -14.82 9.97 1.71
CA CYS A 91 -13.41 10.01 1.30
C CYS A 91 -12.95 8.70 0.64
N ILE A 92 -13.40 7.54 1.14
CA ILE A 92 -12.95 6.22 0.68
C ILE A 92 -14.11 5.50 -0.03
N LEU A 93 -13.86 5.09 -1.28
CA LEU A 93 -14.77 4.30 -2.10
C LEU A 93 -14.26 2.87 -2.24
N PRO A 94 -14.77 1.90 -1.48
CA PRO A 94 -14.47 0.48 -1.68
C PRO A 94 -15.06 -0.01 -3.01
N VAL A 95 -14.31 -0.83 -3.75
CA VAL A 95 -14.72 -1.43 -5.02
C VAL A 95 -14.33 -2.91 -5.03
N LEU A 96 -15.32 -3.80 -5.15
CA LEU A 96 -15.09 -5.23 -5.34
C LEU A 96 -14.82 -5.53 -6.80
N GLY A 97 -13.69 -6.17 -7.11
CA GLY A 97 -13.38 -6.59 -8.49
C GLY A 97 -11.91 -6.82 -8.76
N ASP A 98 -11.63 -7.42 -9.91
CA ASP A 98 -10.27 -7.63 -10.40
C ASP A 98 -9.76 -6.37 -11.10
N ILE A 99 -8.68 -5.79 -10.61
CA ILE A 99 -8.05 -4.59 -11.20
C ILE A 99 -7.58 -4.83 -12.65
N LYS A 100 -7.37 -6.07 -13.05
CA LYS A 100 -7.02 -6.46 -14.42
C LYS A 100 -8.19 -6.27 -15.38
N ASP A 101 -9.43 -6.29 -14.88
CA ASP A 101 -10.60 -5.97 -15.69
C ASP A 101 -10.57 -4.49 -16.09
N LYS A 102 -10.42 -4.24 -17.38
CA LYS A 102 -10.37 -2.88 -17.94
C LYS A 102 -11.68 -2.12 -17.81
N SER A 103 -12.80 -2.82 -17.60
CA SER A 103 -14.13 -2.21 -17.44
C SER A 103 -14.40 -1.73 -16.01
N LEU A 104 -13.67 -2.25 -15.01
CA LEU A 104 -13.87 -1.96 -13.59
C LEU A 104 -13.71 -0.47 -13.25
N LEU A 105 -12.63 0.13 -13.75
CA LEU A 105 -12.33 1.54 -13.53
C LEU A 105 -12.07 2.26 -14.85
N LYS A 106 -12.85 3.32 -15.10
CA LYS A 106 -12.75 4.15 -16.34
C LYS A 106 -12.04 5.48 -16.12
N LYS A 107 -11.81 5.89 -14.85
CA LYS A 107 -11.09 7.13 -14.50
C LYS A 107 -9.59 6.90 -14.33
N GLN A 108 -8.83 7.98 -14.40
CA GLN A 108 -7.40 7.99 -14.09
C GLN A 108 -7.14 8.61 -12.72
N PHE A 109 -5.97 8.29 -12.14
CA PHE A 109 -5.59 8.66 -10.79
C PHE A 109 -4.28 9.45 -10.79
N ASN A 110 -4.17 10.35 -9.81
CA ASN A 110 -2.93 11.10 -9.55
C ASN A 110 -1.89 10.22 -8.83
N TYR A 111 -2.39 9.31 -7.98
CA TYR A 111 -1.52 8.45 -7.18
C TYR A 111 -2.11 7.05 -7.04
N ILE A 112 -1.23 6.05 -7.08
CA ILE A 112 -1.58 4.65 -6.81
C ILE A 112 -0.72 4.14 -5.65
N THR A 113 -1.31 3.38 -4.75
CA THR A 113 -0.61 2.57 -3.73
C THR A 113 -0.88 1.10 -3.95
N CYS A 114 0.07 0.25 -3.63
CA CYS A 114 -0.11 -1.19 -3.59
C CYS A 114 0.88 -1.84 -2.62
N ASN A 115 0.36 -2.66 -1.72
CA ASN A 115 1.14 -3.62 -0.93
C ASN A 115 0.86 -5.03 -1.47
N PRO A 116 1.55 -5.45 -2.55
CA PRO A 116 1.24 -6.71 -3.22
C PRO A 116 1.72 -7.91 -2.41
N PRO A 117 1.18 -9.12 -2.64
CA PRO A 117 1.71 -10.33 -2.02
C PRO A 117 3.17 -10.55 -2.46
N TYR A 118 4.06 -10.84 -1.48
CA TYR A 118 5.51 -10.90 -1.74
C TYR A 118 5.99 -12.20 -2.39
N LYS A 119 5.24 -13.30 -2.27
CA LYS A 119 5.65 -14.61 -2.79
C LYS A 119 5.42 -14.69 -4.30
N LYS A 120 6.41 -15.22 -5.03
CA LYS A 120 6.22 -15.62 -6.44
C LYS A 120 5.29 -16.81 -6.50
N VAL A 121 4.43 -16.85 -7.52
CA VAL A 121 3.65 -18.04 -7.85
C VAL A 121 4.61 -19.20 -8.10
N GLY A 122 4.41 -20.32 -7.40
CA GLY A 122 5.20 -21.56 -7.58
C GLY A 122 6.48 -21.67 -6.74
N THR A 123 6.80 -20.74 -5.84
CA THR A 123 7.95 -20.84 -4.94
C THR A 123 7.51 -21.03 -3.49
N GLY A 124 7.07 -22.21 -3.11
CA GLY A 124 6.76 -22.55 -1.71
C GLY A 124 6.21 -23.96 -1.61
N ILE A 125 6.74 -24.75 -0.66
CA ILE A 125 6.13 -26.01 -0.22
C ILE A 125 4.95 -25.62 0.68
N GLU A 126 3.84 -25.20 0.10
CA GLU A 126 2.57 -25.14 0.81
C GLU A 126 1.73 -26.33 0.35
N ASN A 127 1.03 -26.97 1.30
CA ASN A 127 0.11 -28.06 0.99
C ASN A 127 -0.90 -27.55 -0.06
N PRO A 128 -0.86 -28.04 -1.33
CA PRO A 128 -1.63 -27.43 -2.43
C PRO A 128 -3.15 -27.57 -2.26
N THR A 129 -3.58 -28.24 -1.23
CA THR A 129 -5.00 -28.56 -0.94
C THR A 129 -5.64 -27.69 0.14
N SER A 130 -4.94 -26.72 0.74
CA SER A 130 -5.61 -25.84 1.70
C SER A 130 -6.45 -24.78 0.95
N PRO A 131 -7.70 -24.50 1.40
CA PRO A 131 -8.53 -23.44 0.79
C PRO A 131 -7.83 -22.08 0.75
N LEU A 132 -6.94 -21.81 1.70
CA LEU A 132 -6.10 -20.60 1.74
C LEU A 132 -5.03 -20.58 0.65
N ALA A 133 -4.44 -21.74 0.31
CA ALA A 133 -3.44 -21.84 -0.76
C ALA A 133 -4.11 -21.67 -2.12
N ILE A 134 -5.28 -22.27 -2.33
CA ILE A 134 -6.07 -22.16 -3.58
C ILE A 134 -6.50 -20.70 -3.79
N ALA A 135 -7.05 -20.05 -2.76
CA ALA A 135 -7.43 -18.63 -2.83
C ALA A 135 -6.24 -17.70 -3.10
N ARG A 136 -5.04 -18.02 -2.60
CA ARG A 136 -3.80 -17.27 -2.86
C ARG A 136 -3.23 -17.53 -4.26
N HIS A 137 -3.42 -18.71 -4.85
CA HIS A 137 -2.88 -19.07 -6.17
C HIS A 137 -3.73 -18.53 -7.32
N GLU A 138 -5.04 -18.45 -7.18
CA GLU A 138 -5.93 -17.98 -8.25
C GLU A 138 -6.01 -16.45 -8.36
N LEU A 139 -5.53 -15.72 -7.34
CA LEU A 139 -5.72 -14.27 -7.19
C LEU A 139 -4.41 -13.47 -7.21
N THR A 140 -3.29 -14.05 -7.64
CA THR A 140 -1.99 -13.38 -7.54
C THR A 140 -1.87 -12.25 -8.55
N LEU A 141 -1.78 -11.04 -8.05
CA LEU A 141 -1.38 -9.87 -8.81
C LEU A 141 0.14 -9.94 -9.03
N THR A 142 0.60 -10.22 -10.24
CA THR A 142 2.03 -10.20 -10.57
C THR A 142 2.54 -8.76 -10.68
N LEU A 143 3.85 -8.54 -10.62
CA LEU A 143 4.43 -7.21 -10.87
C LEU A 143 4.09 -6.69 -12.28
N ASP A 144 4.05 -7.59 -13.26
CA ASP A 144 3.66 -7.24 -14.64
C ASP A 144 2.19 -6.79 -14.70
N ASP A 145 1.28 -7.49 -14.04
CA ASP A 145 -0.13 -7.10 -13.94
C ASP A 145 -0.27 -5.74 -13.23
N LEU A 146 0.39 -5.58 -12.07
CA LEU A 146 0.34 -4.36 -11.27
C LEU A 146 0.78 -3.15 -12.09
N PHE A 147 1.98 -3.20 -12.69
CA PHE A 147 2.50 -2.04 -13.42
C PHE A 147 1.82 -1.83 -14.77
N SER A 148 1.28 -2.89 -15.40
CA SER A 148 0.40 -2.76 -16.56
C SER A 148 -0.87 -1.98 -16.20
N CYS A 149 -1.53 -2.35 -15.10
CA CYS A 149 -2.70 -1.64 -14.60
C CYS A 149 -2.37 -0.19 -14.18
N ALA A 150 -1.26 0.01 -13.47
CA ALA A 150 -0.81 1.34 -13.09
C ALA A 150 -0.49 2.21 -14.30
N GLY A 151 0.18 1.68 -15.32
CA GLY A 151 0.46 2.39 -16.57
C GLY A 151 -0.81 2.85 -17.30
N ARG A 152 -1.90 2.09 -17.20
CA ARG A 152 -3.21 2.44 -17.77
C ARG A 152 -3.96 3.47 -16.92
N LEU A 153 -3.95 3.30 -15.59
CA LEU A 153 -4.79 4.04 -14.66
C LEU A 153 -4.15 5.32 -14.13
N LEU A 154 -2.84 5.50 -14.22
CA LEU A 154 -2.18 6.75 -13.85
C LEU A 154 -2.43 7.84 -14.90
N MET A 155 -2.64 9.06 -14.45
CA MET A 155 -2.48 10.26 -15.27
C MET A 155 -1.02 10.41 -15.69
N SER A 156 -0.72 11.16 -16.74
CA SER A 156 0.66 11.56 -17.05
C SER A 156 1.25 12.31 -15.85
N LYS A 157 2.49 11.98 -15.46
CA LYS A 157 3.16 12.42 -14.23
C LYS A 157 2.52 11.94 -12.92
N GLY A 158 1.43 11.17 -12.99
CA GLY A 158 0.89 10.46 -11.84
C GLY A 158 1.91 9.44 -11.31
N LYS A 159 1.79 9.07 -10.04
CA LYS A 159 2.78 8.26 -9.34
C LYS A 159 2.20 6.97 -8.79
N ILE A 160 3.05 5.96 -8.65
CA ILE A 160 2.75 4.75 -7.90
C ILE A 160 3.80 4.54 -6.82
N ALA A 161 3.36 4.18 -5.61
CA ALA A 161 4.22 3.69 -4.54
C ALA A 161 3.88 2.23 -4.20
N VAL A 162 4.91 1.43 -4.02
CA VAL A 162 4.82 0.03 -3.63
C VAL A 162 5.78 -0.29 -2.50
N VAL A 163 5.42 -1.23 -1.64
CA VAL A 163 6.33 -1.89 -0.71
C VAL A 163 6.56 -3.32 -1.16
N HIS A 164 7.79 -3.81 -1.08
CA HIS A 164 8.12 -5.16 -1.52
C HIS A 164 9.37 -5.70 -0.82
N LYS A 165 9.72 -6.95 -1.13
CA LYS A 165 11.00 -7.56 -0.73
C LYS A 165 12.14 -6.98 -1.58
N PRO A 166 13.32 -6.68 -0.95
CA PRO A 166 14.46 -6.05 -1.62
C PRO A 166 15.04 -6.85 -2.78
N GLU A 167 15.01 -8.19 -2.70
CA GLU A 167 15.49 -9.08 -3.75
C GLU A 167 14.74 -8.93 -5.08
N ARG A 168 13.57 -8.31 -5.06
CA ARG A 168 12.79 -8.04 -6.27
C ARG A 168 12.98 -6.64 -6.84
N LEU A 169 13.88 -5.83 -6.26
CA LEU A 169 14.05 -4.42 -6.65
C LEU A 169 14.42 -4.26 -8.14
N ALA A 170 15.31 -5.10 -8.65
CA ALA A 170 15.69 -5.08 -10.07
C ALA A 170 14.49 -5.41 -10.98
N GLU A 171 13.69 -6.42 -10.61
CA GLU A 171 12.48 -6.79 -11.35
C GLU A 171 11.42 -5.67 -11.32
N ILE A 172 11.25 -5.01 -10.17
CA ILE A 172 10.36 -3.85 -10.02
C ILE A 172 10.76 -2.75 -10.99
N PHE A 173 12.02 -2.35 -11.01
CA PHE A 173 12.50 -1.27 -11.89
C PHE A 173 12.34 -1.63 -13.38
N CYS A 174 12.72 -2.85 -13.78
CA CYS A 174 12.54 -3.31 -15.15
C CYS A 174 11.07 -3.30 -15.58
N THR A 175 10.18 -3.77 -14.70
CA THR A 175 8.75 -3.84 -14.99
C THR A 175 8.11 -2.45 -15.01
N MET A 176 8.48 -1.55 -14.09
CA MET A 176 8.04 -0.17 -14.13
C MET A 176 8.38 0.50 -15.47
N ASN A 177 9.65 0.40 -15.91
CA ASN A 177 10.10 0.97 -17.18
C ASN A 177 9.37 0.38 -18.39
N LYS A 178 9.07 -0.92 -18.39
CA LYS A 178 8.26 -1.58 -19.42
C LYS A 178 6.90 -0.89 -19.64
N PHE A 179 6.29 -0.38 -18.57
CA PHE A 179 4.99 0.30 -18.60
C PHE A 179 5.09 1.83 -18.51
N LYS A 180 6.22 2.41 -18.92
CA LYS A 180 6.47 3.86 -18.94
C LYS A 180 6.34 4.53 -17.56
N ILE A 181 6.67 3.82 -16.52
CA ILE A 181 6.74 4.33 -15.14
C ILE A 181 8.21 4.40 -14.76
N GLU A 182 8.74 5.62 -14.67
CA GLU A 182 10.14 5.85 -14.30
C GLU A 182 10.32 5.78 -12.78
N PRO A 183 11.21 4.92 -12.25
CA PRO A 183 11.54 4.92 -10.82
C PRO A 183 12.07 6.28 -10.34
N LYS A 184 11.53 6.80 -9.24
CA LYS A 184 11.82 8.16 -8.75
C LYS A 184 12.40 8.20 -7.36
N ARG A 185 11.93 7.33 -6.48
CA ARG A 185 12.40 7.25 -5.10
C ARG A 185 12.49 5.81 -4.65
N VAL A 186 13.50 5.55 -3.86
CA VAL A 186 13.70 4.27 -3.19
C VAL A 186 14.06 4.52 -1.72
N GLN A 187 13.52 3.71 -0.83
CA GLN A 187 13.86 3.70 0.58
C GLN A 187 14.04 2.27 1.07
N LEU A 188 15.17 1.98 1.69
CA LEU A 188 15.45 0.68 2.26
C LEU A 188 15.01 0.65 3.73
N VAL A 189 14.39 -0.46 4.12
CA VAL A 189 13.91 -0.67 5.50
C VAL A 189 14.64 -1.87 6.08
N TYR A 190 15.31 -1.66 7.20
CA TYR A 190 16.03 -2.68 7.96
C TYR A 190 15.27 -3.04 9.23
N SER A 191 15.38 -4.27 9.68
CA SER A 191 14.82 -4.67 10.97
C SER A 191 15.43 -3.87 12.10
N ASP A 192 16.75 -3.75 12.13
CA ASP A 192 17.53 -2.98 13.10
C ASP A 192 18.87 -2.52 12.51
N LYS A 193 19.66 -1.75 13.27
CA LYS A 193 20.98 -1.26 12.84
C LYS A 193 22.05 -2.35 12.68
N LYS A 194 21.84 -3.56 13.21
CA LYS A 194 22.77 -4.70 13.11
C LYS A 194 22.45 -5.57 11.88
N SER A 195 21.26 -5.38 11.30
CA SER A 195 20.83 -6.10 10.10
C SER A 195 21.74 -5.77 8.91
N LYS A 196 22.30 -6.80 8.28
CA LYS A 196 23.19 -6.67 7.11
C LYS A 196 22.43 -6.35 5.84
N GLU A 197 21.18 -6.82 5.75
CA GLU A 197 20.34 -6.69 4.56
C GLU A 197 19.01 -6.03 4.92
N PRO A 198 18.44 -5.23 4.02
CA PRO A 198 17.12 -4.67 4.23
C PRO A 198 16.05 -5.78 4.23
N SER A 199 15.02 -5.61 5.03
CA SER A 199 13.87 -6.52 5.12
C SER A 199 12.76 -6.17 4.13
N LEU A 200 12.64 -4.87 3.80
CA LEU A 200 11.68 -4.32 2.84
C LEU A 200 12.32 -3.20 2.01
N VAL A 201 11.72 -2.94 0.87
CA VAL A 201 12.00 -1.77 0.03
C VAL A 201 10.70 -1.05 -0.32
N LEU A 202 10.72 0.26 -0.23
CA LEU A 202 9.67 1.16 -0.69
C LEU A 202 10.14 1.80 -2.00
N VAL A 203 9.31 1.75 -3.03
CA VAL A 203 9.63 2.29 -4.36
C VAL A 203 8.50 3.20 -4.82
N GLU A 204 8.84 4.40 -5.29
CA GLU A 204 7.91 5.30 -5.99
C GLU A 204 8.40 5.50 -7.42
N GLY A 205 7.47 5.40 -8.38
CA GLY A 205 7.73 5.78 -9.76
C GLY A 205 6.70 6.75 -10.29
N ALA A 206 7.04 7.41 -11.40
CA ALA A 206 6.17 8.38 -12.06
C ALA A 206 5.94 7.99 -13.52
N LYS A 207 4.66 7.95 -13.94
CA LYS A 207 4.29 7.70 -15.33
C LYS A 207 4.82 8.84 -16.22
N ASP A 208 5.40 8.49 -17.36
CA ASP A 208 6.04 9.41 -18.31
C ASP A 208 7.07 10.33 -17.63
N GLY A 209 7.69 9.85 -16.54
CA GLY A 209 8.74 10.57 -15.82
C GLY A 209 10.05 10.63 -16.63
N GLY A 210 10.84 11.70 -16.45
CA GLY A 210 12.22 11.73 -16.91
C GLY A 210 13.15 10.96 -15.96
N ALA A 211 14.36 10.64 -16.36
CA ALA A 211 15.36 9.95 -15.54
C ALA A 211 15.67 10.67 -14.21
N GLY A 212 16.18 9.93 -13.24
CA GLY A 212 16.64 10.44 -11.95
C GLY A 212 15.97 9.76 -10.76
N LEU A 213 16.67 8.80 -10.16
CA LEU A 213 16.31 8.09 -8.96
C LEU A 213 16.92 8.79 -7.73
N ARG A 214 16.13 8.94 -6.68
CA ARG A 214 16.57 9.45 -5.37
C ARG A 214 16.53 8.33 -4.34
N TYR A 215 17.54 8.29 -3.49
CA TYR A 215 17.57 7.43 -2.32
C TYR A 215 17.11 8.25 -1.12
N GLU A 216 16.09 7.77 -0.43
CA GLU A 216 15.67 8.31 0.87
C GLU A 216 16.54 7.68 1.97
N GLU A 217 16.61 8.31 3.14
CA GLU A 217 17.33 7.75 4.28
C GLU A 217 16.77 6.38 4.66
N ASN A 218 17.66 5.46 5.03
CA ASN A 218 17.26 4.12 5.48
C ASN A 218 16.40 4.20 6.74
N LEU A 219 15.36 3.37 6.80
CA LEU A 219 14.56 3.20 7.99
C LEU A 219 15.03 1.96 8.77
N TYR A 220 15.07 2.07 10.09
CA TYR A 220 15.34 0.98 11.01
C TYR A 220 14.12 0.80 11.90
N ILE A 221 13.51 -0.40 11.89
CA ILE A 221 12.25 -0.63 12.59
C ILE A 221 12.47 -0.64 14.10
N TYR A 222 13.48 -1.39 14.56
CA TYR A 222 13.74 -1.59 15.97
C TYR A 222 15.07 -0.98 16.41
N ASP A 223 15.11 -0.54 17.65
CA ASP A 223 16.33 -0.16 18.37
C ASP A 223 17.07 -1.41 18.90
N GLU A 224 18.16 -1.20 19.64
CA GLU A 224 18.96 -2.27 20.23
C GLU A 224 18.25 -3.03 21.35
N PHE A 225 17.14 -2.50 21.87
CA PHE A 225 16.31 -3.09 22.92
C PHE A 225 15.06 -3.78 22.37
N GLY A 226 14.84 -3.74 21.05
CA GLY A 226 13.67 -4.34 20.38
C GLY A 226 12.42 -3.47 20.40
N ASN A 227 12.51 -2.19 20.78
CA ASN A 227 11.41 -1.23 20.67
C ASN A 227 11.42 -0.57 19.29
N TYR A 228 10.28 0.00 18.87
CA TYR A 228 10.26 0.84 17.69
C TYR A 228 11.20 2.04 17.86
N THR A 229 11.96 2.34 16.79
CA THR A 229 12.77 3.57 16.77
C THR A 229 11.87 4.81 16.79
N ALA A 230 12.42 5.96 17.21
CA ALA A 230 11.68 7.23 17.18
C ALA A 230 11.08 7.51 15.79
N ASN A 231 11.86 7.28 14.71
CA ASN A 231 11.39 7.47 13.36
C ASN A 231 10.15 6.62 13.03
N ILE A 232 10.10 5.37 13.50
CA ILE A 232 8.94 4.51 13.29
C ILE A 232 7.76 4.95 14.16
N SER A 233 7.99 5.27 15.42
CA SER A 233 6.95 5.77 16.32
C SER A 233 6.28 7.04 15.77
N ASP A 234 7.07 7.96 15.22
CA ASP A 234 6.57 9.19 14.59
C ASP A 234 5.69 8.91 13.36
N LEU A 235 5.93 7.80 12.63
CA LEU A 235 5.09 7.43 11.48
C LEU A 235 3.66 7.08 11.89
N TYR A 236 3.46 6.55 13.09
CA TYR A 236 2.12 6.28 13.63
C TYR A 236 1.39 7.57 14.05
N ASN A 237 2.11 8.62 14.43
CA ASN A 237 1.53 9.87 14.95
C ASN A 237 1.44 11.00 13.90
N LYS A 238 1.93 10.82 12.67
CA LYS A 238 1.90 11.85 11.63
C LYS A 238 0.49 12.07 11.09
N THR A 239 -0.06 13.27 11.33
CA THR A 239 -1.32 13.75 10.75
C THR A 239 -1.06 14.76 9.62
N TYR A 240 -2.07 14.99 8.78
CA TYR A 240 -2.03 16.04 7.76
C TYR A 240 -2.26 17.41 8.40
N GLU A 241 -1.24 18.26 8.44
CA GLU A 241 -1.31 19.61 9.04
C GLU A 241 -2.08 20.63 8.19
N GLY A 242 -2.67 20.24 7.08
CA GLY A 242 -3.32 21.15 6.12
C GLY A 242 -4.60 21.85 6.63
N ASN A 243 -5.15 21.45 7.77
CA ASN A 243 -6.36 22.02 8.35
C ASN A 243 -6.11 23.01 9.52
N LEU A 244 -4.84 23.27 9.90
CA LEU A 244 -4.51 24.12 11.05
C LEU A 244 -4.15 25.57 10.70
N LYS A 245 -4.34 25.98 9.45
CA LYS A 245 -4.09 27.38 9.05
C LYS A 245 -5.34 28.03 8.45
N ASN A 246 -6.43 28.06 9.18
CA ASN A 246 -7.57 28.97 8.98
C ASN A 246 -8.36 29.03 10.28
N GLU A 247 -7.81 29.68 11.30
CA GLU A 247 -8.51 30.40 12.35
C GLU A 247 -7.88 31.78 12.51
#